data_9a2e8254ad48d184efa2379bb08b8f28
#
_entry.id   9a2e8254ad48d184efa2379bb08b8f28
#
_cell.length_a   1.000
_cell.length_b   1.000
_cell.length_c   1.000
_cell.angle_alpha   90.00
_cell.angle_beta   90.00
_cell.angle_gamma   90.00
#
_symmetry.space_group_name_H-M   'P 1'
#
loop_
_entity.id
_entity.type
_entity.pdbx_description
1 polymer ?
#
loop_
_entity_poly.entity_id
_entity_poly.type
_entity_poly.pdbx_seq_one_letter_code
_entity_poly.pdbx_strand_id
1 'polypeptide(L)'
;MKKTFKFFAAALAIVAAASCAKEINVDTPADDSAEKVQMTFTASYDAEGETKTVLAYGNMVHWSDTDAIRIFGKKDGDSELYISDEAFAIDPSSNDSDPTYAVFSGTGVPYSKNYAVLPANGWGKYNSYMRFTEGLGQQTAVKNSFDPSKHIAISSETTGNHFDFYNECALLKVKIGSDGVYSVKVDGKTGAATTGVDNIGIGMQLQYTPGKVGKLSMNYVADLSSSIILANSDPSKALESGATYYIVVPYAKFAGFKVAICDANGNELLSKTKASKFTIERNKVYDLGTFEKPNESVEINATSLSFEAAGGSTSFNVVANVNWTVTSNADWLTISPSTGSATTGTAVTVTASSNTSTSTRTATITIKGSTISKTISVTQAKPKTFNRVKQLDKAENIQGGVYYIIRLYNSGTDVLTVSNDKLELTDNSSGANYTEDNVFIFVPTGSASGPASNYKSMKAGRFQSLKTGKYISVDLGLTDQVSQVQTFCLASNWDSDTKKDIDIYKNGTSNNRLHGNKDSHTVYWSTSDDNTTKKWGIYEVKQN
;
A
#
# COMPACT_ATOMS: atom_id res chain seq x y z
N MET A 1 13.90 58.56 25.77
CA MET A 1 15.35 58.81 25.72
C MET A 1 15.87 58.23 24.42
N LYS A 2 16.16 59.11 23.47
CA LYS A 2 16.71 58.72 22.17
C LYS A 2 18.20 58.41 22.40
N LYS A 3 18.62 57.15 22.23
CA LYS A 3 20.04 56.80 22.16
C LYS A 3 20.47 56.92 20.69
N THR A 4 21.20 57.99 20.43
CA THR A 4 21.91 58.22 19.19
C THR A 4 23.10 57.25 19.14
N PHE A 5 23.07 56.26 18.26
CA PHE A 5 24.25 55.46 17.94
C PHE A 5 25.14 56.27 17.02
N LYS A 6 26.30 56.64 17.52
CA LYS A 6 27.38 57.22 16.71
C LYS A 6 28.03 56.07 15.93
N PHE A 7 27.94 56.13 14.62
CA PHE A 7 28.78 55.33 13.74
C PHE A 7 30.24 55.73 13.94
N PHE A 8 31.02 54.86 14.56
CA PHE A 8 32.47 54.91 14.42
C PHE A 8 32.81 54.19 13.12
N ALA A 9 33.19 54.96 12.11
CA ALA A 9 33.93 54.46 10.98
C ALA A 9 35.30 54.05 11.51
N ALA A 10 35.49 52.80 11.89
CA ALA A 10 36.81 52.25 12.08
C ALA A 10 37.41 52.09 10.69
N ALA A 11 38.22 53.07 10.28
CA ALA A 11 39.13 52.88 9.17
C ALA A 11 40.08 51.74 9.59
N LEU A 12 39.79 50.52 9.13
CA LEU A 12 40.71 49.41 9.19
C LEU A 12 41.86 49.77 8.24
N ALA A 13 42.97 50.23 8.79
CA ALA A 13 44.20 50.33 8.06
C ALA A 13 44.62 48.90 7.68
N ILE A 14 44.20 48.46 6.52
CA ILE A 14 44.76 47.28 5.85
C ILE A 14 46.22 47.64 5.65
N VAL A 15 47.11 46.97 6.39
CA VAL A 15 48.54 46.97 6.09
C VAL A 15 48.64 46.48 4.66
N ALA A 16 48.75 47.41 3.74
CA ALA A 16 49.19 47.15 2.39
C ALA A 16 50.57 46.56 2.51
N ALA A 17 50.67 45.22 2.56
CA ALA A 17 51.86 44.59 2.01
C ALA A 17 51.95 45.17 0.61
N ALA A 18 52.92 46.03 0.40
CA ALA A 18 53.22 46.64 -0.89
C ALA A 18 53.70 45.56 -1.84
N SER A 19 52.75 44.82 -2.40
CA SER A 19 52.87 44.23 -3.72
C SER A 19 52.10 45.19 -4.61
N CYS A 20 52.82 45.85 -5.51
CA CYS A 20 52.31 46.81 -6.48
C CYS A 20 50.92 46.46 -6.94
N ALA A 21 49.93 47.20 -6.42
CA ALA A 21 48.67 47.31 -7.10
C ALA A 21 48.96 48.01 -8.42
N LYS A 22 49.19 47.22 -9.46
CA LYS A 22 49.24 47.75 -10.81
C LYS A 22 47.86 48.37 -11.03
N GLU A 23 47.82 49.70 -11.20
CA GLU A 23 46.63 50.36 -11.69
C GLU A 23 46.13 49.53 -12.87
N ILE A 24 44.88 49.02 -12.79
CA ILE A 24 44.27 48.25 -13.87
C ILE A 24 44.07 49.23 -15.03
N ASN A 25 45.03 49.29 -15.93
CA ASN A 25 44.88 50.05 -17.15
C ASN A 25 44.01 49.23 -18.10
N VAL A 26 42.75 49.68 -18.25
CA VAL A 26 41.62 48.94 -18.88
C VAL A 26 41.77 48.81 -20.41
N ASP A 27 42.87 49.21 -20.99
CA ASP A 27 43.07 49.30 -22.45
C ASP A 27 43.72 48.11 -23.12
N THR A 28 43.83 46.92 -22.50
CA THR A 28 44.40 45.76 -23.14
C THR A 28 43.34 44.72 -23.49
N PRO A 29 43.19 44.29 -24.76
CA PRO A 29 42.30 43.19 -25.09
C PRO A 29 42.80 41.92 -24.42
N ALA A 30 41.96 41.26 -23.63
CA ALA A 30 42.29 39.97 -23.08
C ALA A 30 42.21 38.92 -24.21
N ASP A 31 43.35 38.51 -24.71
CA ASP A 31 43.61 37.31 -25.47
C ASP A 31 43.63 36.12 -24.50
N ASP A 32 43.47 34.86 -24.97
CA ASP A 32 43.64 33.64 -24.17
C ASP A 32 45.03 33.58 -23.46
N SER A 33 45.94 34.50 -23.82
CA SER A 33 47.24 34.77 -23.21
C SER A 33 47.23 35.86 -22.13
N ALA A 34 46.06 36.39 -21.75
CA ALA A 34 45.98 37.46 -20.75
C ALA A 34 46.52 36.99 -19.39
N GLU A 35 47.43 37.80 -18.81
CA GLU A 35 48.07 37.49 -17.53
C GLU A 35 47.00 37.43 -16.41
N LYS A 36 46.95 36.28 -15.74
CA LYS A 36 46.09 36.10 -14.55
C LYS A 36 46.74 36.81 -13.36
N VAL A 37 45.93 37.55 -12.66
CA VAL A 37 46.35 38.30 -11.46
C VAL A 37 45.56 37.87 -10.25
N GLN A 38 46.12 38.05 -9.06
CA GLN A 38 45.42 37.89 -7.81
C GLN A 38 44.40 39.05 -7.68
N MET A 39 43.14 38.67 -7.47
CA MET A 39 42.01 39.61 -7.38
C MET A 39 41.31 39.40 -6.05
N THR A 40 40.80 40.50 -5.46
CA THR A 40 39.98 40.46 -4.26
C THR A 40 38.71 41.26 -4.50
N PHE A 41 37.58 40.62 -4.20
CA PHE A 41 36.28 41.23 -4.29
C PHE A 41 35.59 41.22 -2.93
N THR A 42 34.81 42.23 -2.68
CA THR A 42 33.90 42.27 -1.55
C THR A 42 32.47 41.93 -2.07
N ALA A 43 31.69 41.37 -1.22
CA ALA A 43 30.33 41.02 -1.55
C ALA A 43 29.36 41.33 -0.41
N SER A 44 28.19 41.85 -0.76
CA SER A 44 27.06 41.98 0.17
C SER A 44 25.78 41.46 -0.47
N TYR A 45 24.81 41.11 0.37
CA TYR A 45 23.47 40.89 -0.08
C TYR A 45 22.65 42.17 0.03
N ASP A 46 21.78 42.42 -0.96
CA ASP A 46 20.88 43.57 -0.93
C ASP A 46 19.98 43.51 0.30
N ALA A 47 19.92 44.65 1.02
CA ALA A 47 19.20 44.76 2.29
C ALA A 47 17.69 44.55 2.23
N GLU A 48 17.08 44.56 1.01
CA GLU A 48 15.67 44.28 0.83
C GLU A 48 15.35 42.77 0.79
N GLY A 49 16.35 41.90 0.85
CA GLY A 49 16.16 40.46 0.78
C GLY A 49 17.05 39.72 1.74
N GLU A 50 16.47 39.17 2.79
CA GLU A 50 17.16 38.29 3.77
C GLU A 50 17.66 37.01 3.11
N THR A 51 18.93 36.97 2.62
CA THR A 51 19.46 35.75 1.97
C THR A 51 20.95 35.55 2.16
N LYS A 52 21.30 34.36 2.57
CA LYS A 52 22.65 33.89 2.84
C LYS A 52 22.72 32.37 2.80
N THR A 53 23.90 31.79 2.68
CA THR A 53 24.11 30.36 2.40
C THR A 53 23.87 29.41 3.57
N VAL A 54 23.75 29.94 4.80
CA VAL A 54 23.39 29.16 5.99
C VAL A 54 22.23 29.82 6.72
N LEU A 55 21.21 29.06 7.09
CA LEU A 55 20.13 29.58 7.94
C LEU A 55 20.62 29.82 9.37
N ALA A 56 20.70 31.07 9.74
CA ALA A 56 20.90 31.50 11.12
C ALA A 56 19.57 31.96 11.74
N TYR A 57 19.61 32.40 12.99
CA TYR A 57 18.44 32.83 13.74
C TYR A 57 17.45 33.68 12.91
N GLY A 58 16.21 33.21 12.79
CA GLY A 58 15.10 33.97 12.21
C GLY A 58 14.91 33.85 10.68
N ASN A 59 15.41 32.82 10.02
CA ASN A 59 15.32 32.58 8.55
C ASN A 59 16.28 33.47 7.72
N MET A 60 17.28 34.06 8.30
CA MET A 60 18.32 34.77 7.55
C MET A 60 19.40 33.79 7.08
N VAL A 61 19.80 33.89 5.85
CA VAL A 61 20.90 33.13 5.25
C VAL A 61 22.19 33.95 5.38
N HIS A 62 23.27 33.34 5.85
CA HIS A 62 24.56 33.99 6.08
C HIS A 62 25.65 33.42 5.18
N TRP A 63 26.71 34.18 4.90
CA TRP A 63 27.90 33.63 4.29
C TRP A 63 28.49 32.55 5.21
N SER A 64 28.89 31.45 4.61
CA SER A 64 29.57 30.32 5.25
C SER A 64 31.06 30.40 4.97
N ASP A 65 31.89 29.99 5.93
CA ASP A 65 33.36 29.95 5.80
C ASP A 65 33.86 29.07 4.62
N THR A 66 32.99 28.28 4.04
CA THR A 66 33.26 27.42 2.88
C THR A 66 32.70 27.96 1.57
N ASP A 67 32.08 29.13 1.59
CA ASP A 67 31.50 29.69 0.37
C ASP A 67 32.60 30.11 -0.63
N ALA A 68 32.25 29.95 -1.89
CA ALA A 68 33.08 30.41 -2.99
C ALA A 68 32.19 30.94 -4.11
N ILE A 69 32.64 31.93 -4.83
CA ILE A 69 31.97 32.51 -5.97
C ILE A 69 32.71 32.22 -7.27
N ARG A 70 31.97 32.14 -8.37
CA ARG A 70 32.52 32.08 -9.71
C ARG A 70 32.33 33.44 -10.38
N ILE A 71 33.38 33.96 -11.01
CA ILE A 71 33.32 35.24 -11.68
C ILE A 71 33.16 35.07 -13.17
N PHE A 72 32.29 35.83 -13.74
CA PHE A 72 32.12 36.01 -15.19
C PHE A 72 32.52 37.43 -15.53
N GLY A 73 33.33 37.57 -16.51
CA GLY A 73 33.76 38.85 -17.01
C GLY A 73 33.29 39.17 -18.41
N LYS A 74 33.26 40.45 -18.75
CA LYS A 74 32.94 40.96 -20.08
C LYS A 74 33.90 42.06 -20.44
N LYS A 75 34.41 42.04 -21.70
CA LYS A 75 35.18 43.11 -22.28
C LYS A 75 34.26 44.19 -22.83
N ASP A 76 34.74 45.44 -22.85
CA ASP A 76 34.00 46.52 -23.45
C ASP A 76 33.81 46.28 -24.98
N GLY A 77 32.57 46.42 -25.41
CA GLY A 77 32.18 46.21 -26.78
C GLY A 77 31.98 44.75 -27.18
N ASP A 78 32.28 43.78 -26.31
CA ASP A 78 32.10 42.37 -26.54
C ASP A 78 30.70 41.90 -26.10
N SER A 79 30.12 41.00 -26.90
CA SER A 79 28.84 40.33 -26.52
C SER A 79 29.08 39.01 -25.77
N GLU A 80 30.31 38.50 -25.79
CA GLU A 80 30.68 37.23 -25.18
C GLU A 80 31.04 37.39 -23.70
N LEU A 81 30.66 36.38 -22.90
CA LEU A 81 31.07 36.26 -21.50
C LEU A 81 32.28 35.35 -21.39
N TYR A 82 33.11 35.65 -20.43
CA TYR A 82 34.26 34.85 -20.03
C TYR A 82 34.03 34.35 -18.61
N ILE A 83 34.44 33.14 -18.27
CA ILE A 83 34.31 32.57 -16.92
C ILE A 83 35.70 32.42 -16.31
N SER A 84 35.83 32.71 -15.01
CA SER A 84 37.07 32.45 -14.30
C SER A 84 37.37 30.94 -14.23
N ASP A 85 38.63 30.54 -14.44
CA ASP A 85 39.03 29.13 -14.41
C ASP A 85 38.83 28.54 -13.00
N GLU A 86 39.09 29.33 -11.95
CA GLU A 86 39.02 28.94 -10.58
C GLU A 86 37.90 29.69 -9.85
N ALA A 87 37.40 29.11 -8.76
CA ALA A 87 36.53 29.78 -7.84
C ALA A 87 37.31 30.75 -6.94
N PHE A 88 36.67 31.84 -6.58
CA PHE A 88 37.18 32.77 -5.59
C PHE A 88 36.66 32.34 -4.22
N ALA A 89 37.58 31.98 -3.32
CA ALA A 89 37.24 31.50 -1.99
C ALA A 89 36.97 32.66 -1.04
N ILE A 90 36.06 32.47 -0.09
CA ILE A 90 35.79 33.40 0.99
C ILE A 90 36.99 33.47 1.94
N ASP A 91 37.27 34.64 2.47
CA ASP A 91 38.09 34.82 3.66
C ASP A 91 37.20 34.63 4.90
N PRO A 92 37.35 33.54 5.66
CA PRO A 92 36.46 33.25 6.79
C PRO A 92 36.42 34.34 7.84
N SER A 93 37.49 35.10 8.01
CA SER A 93 37.53 36.19 8.98
C SER A 93 36.75 37.43 8.52
N SER A 94 36.41 37.51 7.25
CA SER A 94 35.75 38.70 6.68
C SER A 94 34.30 38.89 7.12
N ASN A 95 33.64 37.83 7.58
CA ASN A 95 32.22 37.84 7.98
C ASN A 95 32.01 37.75 9.51
N ASP A 96 33.07 37.76 10.33
CA ASP A 96 33.00 37.62 11.78
C ASP A 96 32.16 38.72 12.46
N SER A 97 32.23 39.96 11.95
CA SER A 97 31.51 41.10 12.51
C SER A 97 30.20 41.43 11.79
N ASP A 98 30.10 41.09 10.53
CA ASP A 98 28.91 41.27 9.71
C ASP A 98 28.72 40.08 8.77
N PRO A 99 27.85 39.13 9.12
CA PRO A 99 27.63 37.94 8.33
C PRO A 99 26.94 38.20 6.97
N THR A 100 26.58 39.45 6.70
CA THR A 100 26.04 39.87 5.39
C THR A 100 27.11 40.31 4.42
N TYR A 101 28.31 40.53 4.89
CA TYR A 101 29.47 41.02 4.16
C TYR A 101 30.52 39.91 4.06
N ALA A 102 31.16 39.77 2.92
CA ALA A 102 32.22 38.79 2.70
C ALA A 102 33.32 39.36 1.79
N VAL A 103 34.52 38.85 1.95
CA VAL A 103 35.66 39.09 1.06
C VAL A 103 36.03 37.81 0.37
N PHE A 104 36.15 37.85 -0.94
CA PHE A 104 36.54 36.71 -1.78
C PHE A 104 37.83 36.98 -2.51
N SER A 105 38.75 36.04 -2.48
CA SER A 105 40.03 36.14 -3.16
C SER A 105 40.33 34.98 -4.05
N GLY A 106 40.94 35.22 -5.21
CA GLY A 106 41.29 34.20 -6.18
C GLY A 106 42.12 34.78 -7.33
N THR A 107 42.55 33.90 -8.21
CA THR A 107 43.31 34.25 -9.41
C THR A 107 42.39 34.28 -10.61
N GLY A 108 42.46 35.36 -11.37
CA GLY A 108 41.60 35.52 -12.56
C GLY A 108 42.10 36.57 -13.52
N VAL A 109 41.45 36.67 -14.66
CA VAL A 109 41.71 37.71 -15.67
C VAL A 109 40.87 38.95 -15.31
N PRO A 110 41.44 40.13 -15.21
CA PRO A 110 40.68 41.36 -14.96
C PRO A 110 39.85 41.73 -16.21
N TYR A 111 38.55 41.86 -16.03
CA TYR A 111 37.64 42.36 -17.05
C TYR A 111 37.08 43.74 -16.67
N SER A 112 36.68 44.49 -17.70
CA SER A 112 36.06 45.82 -17.48
C SER A 112 34.73 45.76 -16.77
N LYS A 113 34.01 44.65 -16.94
CA LYS A 113 32.74 44.36 -16.29
C LYS A 113 32.75 42.95 -15.70
N ASN A 114 32.35 42.82 -14.47
CA ASN A 114 32.34 41.56 -13.75
C ASN A 114 30.94 41.26 -13.20
N TYR A 115 30.66 39.96 -13.13
CA TYR A 115 29.47 39.37 -12.52
C TYR A 115 29.93 38.20 -11.65
N ALA A 116 29.28 38.00 -10.53
CA ALA A 116 29.59 36.87 -9.67
C ALA A 116 28.35 35.99 -9.48
N VAL A 117 28.55 34.70 -9.34
CA VAL A 117 27.50 33.72 -9.12
C VAL A 117 27.85 32.79 -7.95
N LEU A 118 26.84 32.36 -7.23
CA LEU A 118 26.87 31.36 -6.17
C LEU A 118 25.87 30.24 -6.50
N PRO A 119 26.19 28.97 -6.25
CA PRO A 119 27.49 28.43 -5.83
C PRO A 119 28.56 28.58 -6.91
N ALA A 120 29.81 28.48 -6.53
CA ALA A 120 30.93 28.63 -7.50
C ALA A 120 30.95 27.53 -8.57
N ASN A 121 30.47 26.35 -8.25
CA ASN A 121 30.41 25.19 -9.14
C ASN A 121 29.05 25.08 -9.84
N GLY A 122 29.02 24.29 -10.92
CA GLY A 122 27.77 24.00 -11.66
C GLY A 122 27.40 25.05 -12.71
N TRP A 123 28.21 26.08 -12.93
CA TRP A 123 27.98 27.09 -13.94
C TRP A 123 28.81 26.87 -15.18
N GLY A 124 28.18 27.05 -16.32
CA GLY A 124 28.81 27.08 -17.65
C GLY A 124 28.52 28.39 -18.35
N LYS A 125 29.47 28.77 -19.22
CA LYS A 125 29.34 29.88 -20.17
C LYS A 125 28.60 29.40 -21.44
N TYR A 126 27.69 30.25 -21.95
CA TYR A 126 26.99 29.98 -23.20
C TYR A 126 26.83 31.30 -23.98
N ASN A 127 27.79 31.57 -24.87
CA ASN A 127 27.83 32.83 -25.62
C ASN A 127 27.67 34.06 -24.69
N SER A 128 26.49 34.71 -24.72
CA SER A 128 26.20 35.93 -23.99
C SER A 128 25.45 35.69 -22.65
N TYR A 129 25.34 34.45 -22.19
CA TYR A 129 24.65 34.15 -20.92
C TYR A 129 25.35 33.06 -20.11
N MET A 130 25.06 33.05 -18.80
CA MET A 130 25.51 32.03 -17.87
C MET A 130 24.44 30.96 -17.70
N ARG A 131 24.84 29.71 -17.46
CA ARG A 131 23.92 28.60 -17.30
C ARG A 131 24.32 27.76 -16.09
N PHE A 132 23.38 27.54 -15.18
CA PHE A 132 23.56 26.57 -14.10
C PHE A 132 23.17 25.18 -14.61
N THR A 133 24.14 24.28 -14.72
CA THR A 133 23.98 22.98 -15.40
C THR A 133 23.66 21.83 -14.46
N GLU A 134 23.94 21.94 -13.17
CA GLU A 134 23.69 20.88 -12.21
C GLU A 134 22.20 20.71 -11.84
N GLY A 135 21.37 21.72 -12.11
CA GLY A 135 19.95 21.69 -11.81
C GLY A 135 19.62 21.60 -10.31
N LEU A 136 18.34 21.69 -9.99
CA LEU A 136 17.83 21.66 -8.61
C LEU A 136 17.21 20.28 -8.24
N GLY A 137 17.25 19.31 -9.15
CA GLY A 137 16.48 18.07 -9.05
C GLY A 137 16.85 17.17 -7.89
N GLN A 138 18.14 17.06 -7.60
CA GLN A 138 18.65 16.27 -6.47
C GLN A 138 19.30 17.21 -5.47
N GLN A 139 18.84 17.19 -4.24
CA GLN A 139 19.35 18.02 -3.16
C GLN A 139 19.73 17.16 -1.96
N THR A 140 20.87 17.50 -1.37
CA THR A 140 21.33 16.84 -0.15
C THR A 140 20.65 17.43 1.07
N ALA A 141 20.10 16.56 1.90
CA ALA A 141 19.45 16.98 3.14
C ALA A 141 20.47 17.47 4.17
N VAL A 142 20.34 18.72 4.58
CA VAL A 142 21.11 19.34 5.66
C VAL A 142 20.15 19.68 6.79
N LYS A 143 20.39 19.10 7.97
CA LYS A 143 19.53 19.32 9.14
C LYS A 143 19.47 20.81 9.50
N ASN A 144 18.25 21.33 9.63
CA ASN A 144 17.95 22.74 9.92
C ASN A 144 18.50 23.75 8.90
N SER A 145 18.84 23.26 7.69
CA SER A 145 19.35 24.09 6.61
C SER A 145 18.93 23.51 5.24
N PHE A 146 19.51 24.03 4.18
CA PHE A 146 19.32 23.62 2.79
C PHE A 146 20.65 23.15 2.19
N ASP A 147 20.61 22.57 1.01
CA ASP A 147 21.78 22.19 0.21
C ASP A 147 22.45 23.46 -0.35
N PRO A 148 23.63 23.87 0.15
CA PRO A 148 24.27 25.09 -0.32
C PRO A 148 24.71 25.03 -1.79
N SER A 149 24.95 23.85 -2.32
CA SER A 149 25.31 23.66 -3.75
C SER A 149 24.15 23.98 -4.71
N LYS A 150 22.94 24.13 -4.21
CA LYS A 150 21.72 24.41 -4.97
C LYS A 150 21.18 25.81 -4.75
N HIS A 151 21.72 26.55 -3.80
CA HIS A 151 21.28 27.90 -3.50
C HIS A 151 21.90 28.91 -4.48
N ILE A 152 21.08 29.40 -5.40
CA ILE A 152 21.53 30.26 -6.49
C ILE A 152 21.37 31.73 -6.11
N ALA A 153 22.48 32.43 -6.11
CA ALA A 153 22.52 33.88 -6.01
C ALA A 153 23.42 34.45 -7.14
N ILE A 154 23.04 35.61 -7.63
CA ILE A 154 23.70 36.27 -8.77
C ILE A 154 23.92 37.73 -8.41
N SER A 155 25.10 38.26 -8.74
CA SER A 155 25.38 39.66 -8.53
C SER A 155 24.88 40.55 -9.65
N SER A 156 24.71 41.83 -9.32
CA SER A 156 24.67 42.89 -10.31
C SER A 156 26.00 42.98 -11.07
N GLU A 157 25.99 43.68 -12.21
CA GLU A 157 27.21 44.06 -12.93
C GLU A 157 28.01 45.03 -12.05
N THR A 158 29.33 44.80 -11.96
CA THR A 158 30.23 45.77 -11.34
C THR A 158 31.43 46.04 -12.27
N THR A 159 31.88 47.29 -12.25
CA THR A 159 33.14 47.74 -12.82
C THR A 159 34.21 47.92 -11.74
N GLY A 160 33.83 47.72 -10.51
CA GLY A 160 34.71 47.78 -9.33
C GLY A 160 35.00 46.43 -8.72
N ASN A 161 35.25 46.41 -7.45
CA ASN A 161 35.59 45.21 -6.67
C ASN A 161 34.52 44.82 -5.64
N HIS A 162 33.29 45.31 -5.79
CA HIS A 162 32.17 44.98 -4.91
C HIS A 162 31.02 44.37 -5.70
N PHE A 163 30.44 43.27 -5.18
CA PHE A 163 29.28 42.61 -5.71
C PHE A 163 28.08 42.72 -4.80
N ASP A 164 26.96 43.24 -5.30
CA ASP A 164 25.65 43.13 -4.68
C ASP A 164 24.96 41.86 -5.16
N PHE A 165 24.75 40.90 -4.28
CA PHE A 165 24.12 39.62 -4.60
C PHE A 165 22.62 39.65 -4.40
N TYR A 166 21.92 38.98 -5.30
CA TYR A 166 20.48 38.79 -5.26
C TYR A 166 20.20 37.28 -5.27
N ASN A 167 19.40 36.82 -4.32
CA ASN A 167 18.97 35.45 -4.27
C ASN A 167 17.90 35.18 -5.35
N GLU A 168 18.09 34.17 -6.15
CA GLU A 168 17.21 33.80 -7.26
C GLU A 168 16.28 32.63 -6.91
N CYS A 169 16.38 32.05 -5.74
CA CYS A 169 15.59 30.93 -5.26
C CYS A 169 14.71 31.30 -4.05
N ALA A 170 13.81 30.43 -3.73
CA ALA A 170 13.05 30.38 -2.49
C ALA A 170 13.31 29.06 -1.76
N LEU A 171 12.85 28.96 -0.54
CA LEU A 171 12.99 27.78 0.30
C LEU A 171 11.61 27.25 0.69
N LEU A 172 11.39 25.94 0.52
CA LEU A 172 10.27 25.23 1.13
C LEU A 172 10.76 24.61 2.45
N LYS A 173 10.19 25.04 3.56
CA LYS A 173 10.51 24.53 4.89
C LYS A 173 9.60 23.37 5.23
N VAL A 174 10.18 22.20 5.55
CA VAL A 174 9.48 20.97 5.88
C VAL A 174 10.03 20.42 7.18
N LYS A 175 9.17 20.13 8.16
CA LYS A 175 9.53 19.40 9.37
C LYS A 175 9.12 17.94 9.21
N ILE A 176 10.04 17.02 9.47
CA ILE A 176 9.77 15.58 9.46
C ILE A 176 9.24 15.17 10.84
N GLY A 177 8.03 14.63 10.90
CA GLY A 177 7.37 14.25 12.17
C GLY A 177 7.43 12.76 12.51
N SER A 178 7.96 11.92 11.61
CA SER A 178 7.96 10.46 11.78
C SER A 178 9.26 9.83 11.32
N ASP A 179 9.62 8.71 11.93
CA ASP A 179 10.72 7.86 11.48
C ASP A 179 10.38 7.14 10.15
N GLY A 180 11.41 6.67 9.44
CA GLY A 180 11.26 5.92 8.19
C GLY A 180 10.94 6.78 6.98
N VAL A 181 11.17 8.08 7.04
CA VAL A 181 11.14 9.00 5.91
C VAL A 181 12.54 9.10 5.32
N TYR A 182 12.71 8.77 4.05
CA TYR A 182 14.01 8.75 3.37
C TYR A 182 14.20 9.92 2.42
N SER A 183 13.11 10.48 1.90
CA SER A 183 13.18 11.65 1.04
C SER A 183 11.93 12.52 1.12
N VAL A 184 12.10 13.78 0.71
CA VAL A 184 10.99 14.70 0.43
C VAL A 184 10.99 14.97 -1.06
N LYS A 185 9.86 14.71 -1.72
CA LYS A 185 9.65 14.92 -3.16
C LYS A 185 8.73 16.11 -3.39
N VAL A 186 9.14 17.01 -4.27
CA VAL A 186 8.34 18.17 -4.67
C VAL A 186 8.03 18.05 -6.16
N ASP A 187 6.75 17.91 -6.51
CA ASP A 187 6.26 17.90 -7.88
C ASP A 187 5.47 19.19 -8.14
N GLY A 188 5.73 19.86 -9.22
CA GLY A 188 5.01 21.08 -9.57
C GLY A 188 4.49 21.10 -10.98
N LYS A 189 3.38 21.80 -11.16
CA LYS A 189 2.77 22.06 -12.46
C LYS A 189 3.05 23.49 -12.85
N THR A 190 3.81 23.71 -13.92
CA THR A 190 4.03 25.07 -14.45
C THR A 190 2.82 25.51 -15.27
N GLY A 191 2.38 26.75 -15.06
CA GLY A 191 1.20 27.30 -15.73
C GLY A 191 1.44 27.79 -17.17
N ALA A 192 2.52 27.43 -17.83
CA ALA A 192 2.77 27.76 -19.24
C ALA A 192 1.95 26.81 -20.13
N ALA A 193 0.74 27.20 -20.40
CA ALA A 193 -0.36 26.43 -20.94
C ALA A 193 -0.30 26.17 -22.44
N THR A 194 0.81 25.94 -23.08
CA THR A 194 0.80 25.62 -24.52
C THR A 194 1.40 24.29 -24.92
N THR A 195 2.02 23.53 -24.01
CA THR A 195 2.62 22.23 -24.38
C THR A 195 2.39 21.09 -23.40
N GLY A 196 1.53 21.22 -22.40
CA GLY A 196 1.10 20.07 -21.60
C GLY A 196 2.15 19.43 -20.71
N VAL A 197 3.29 20.08 -20.44
CA VAL A 197 4.35 19.54 -19.61
C VAL A 197 4.38 20.27 -18.27
N ASP A 198 3.96 19.55 -17.25
CA ASP A 198 3.85 19.99 -15.87
C ASP A 198 5.18 19.78 -15.16
N ASN A 199 6.16 20.67 -15.27
CA ASN A 199 7.47 20.48 -14.65
C ASN A 199 7.86 21.63 -13.73
N ILE A 200 8.14 21.33 -12.46
CA ILE A 200 9.13 22.08 -11.69
C ILE A 200 10.48 21.71 -12.28
N GLY A 201 11.07 22.61 -13.01
CA GLY A 201 12.32 22.52 -13.69
C GLY A 201 13.45 21.77 -13.03
N ILE A 202 13.38 20.48 -13.10
CA ILE A 202 14.51 19.65 -12.83
C ILE A 202 15.29 19.51 -14.10
N GLY A 203 16.58 19.87 -13.99
CA GLY A 203 17.45 20.09 -15.11
C GLY A 203 17.06 21.33 -15.91
N MET A 204 16.34 22.26 -15.31
CA MET A 204 16.28 23.60 -15.86
C MET A 204 17.68 24.17 -15.82
N GLN A 205 18.22 24.36 -16.99
CA GLN A 205 19.37 25.21 -17.14
C GLN A 205 18.89 26.63 -16.84
N LEU A 206 19.18 27.10 -15.64
CA LEU A 206 18.89 28.45 -15.26
C LEU A 206 19.80 29.35 -16.06
N GLN A 207 19.20 30.14 -16.93
CA GLN A 207 19.94 31.05 -17.81
C GLN A 207 19.84 32.48 -17.25
N TYR A 208 20.99 33.10 -17.04
CA TYR A 208 21.09 34.49 -16.65
C TYR A 208 21.66 35.34 -17.78
N THR A 209 20.97 36.41 -18.11
CA THR A 209 21.46 37.41 -19.04
C THR A 209 22.00 38.59 -18.25
N PRO A 210 23.29 38.90 -18.32
CA PRO A 210 23.92 40.00 -17.60
C PRO A 210 23.19 41.35 -17.78
N GLY A 211 23.13 42.15 -16.73
CA GLY A 211 22.46 43.45 -16.72
C GLY A 211 20.94 43.40 -16.50
N LYS A 212 20.34 42.22 -16.27
CA LYS A 212 18.92 42.06 -15.92
C LYS A 212 18.79 41.36 -14.58
N VAL A 213 19.13 42.06 -13.51
CA VAL A 213 18.93 41.57 -12.13
C VAL A 213 17.48 41.11 -11.93
N GLY A 214 17.31 39.94 -11.33
CA GLY A 214 16.02 39.39 -11.00
C GLY A 214 15.27 38.73 -12.15
N LYS A 215 15.93 38.38 -13.23
CA LYS A 215 15.32 37.66 -14.36
C LYS A 215 16.13 36.44 -14.75
N LEU A 216 16.14 35.41 -13.88
CA LEU A 216 16.42 34.08 -14.36
C LEU A 216 15.34 33.70 -15.37
N SER A 217 15.72 33.56 -16.64
CA SER A 217 14.84 32.91 -17.62
C SER A 217 15.05 31.41 -17.53
N MET A 218 13.98 30.70 -17.32
CA MET A 218 14.00 29.24 -17.35
C MET A 218 13.87 28.79 -18.80
N ASN A 219 14.98 28.31 -19.39
CA ASN A 219 14.95 27.68 -20.70
C ASN A 219 14.73 26.17 -20.56
N TYR A 220 13.77 25.68 -21.28
CA TYR A 220 13.39 24.28 -21.37
C TYR A 220 14.50 23.48 -22.08
N VAL A 221 15.01 22.42 -21.44
CA VAL A 221 15.80 21.37 -22.10
C VAL A 221 15.03 20.06 -21.95
N ALA A 222 14.76 19.39 -23.04
CA ALA A 222 14.10 18.08 -23.05
C ALA A 222 14.85 17.06 -22.18
N ASP A 223 14.16 16.11 -21.57
CA ASP A 223 14.64 14.97 -20.78
C ASP A 223 14.85 15.21 -19.28
N LEU A 224 14.03 16.01 -18.66
CA LEU A 224 14.22 16.38 -17.26
C LEU A 224 13.09 15.88 -16.37
N SER A 225 13.51 15.25 -15.25
CA SER A 225 12.58 14.76 -14.23
C SER A 225 11.69 15.91 -13.71
N SER A 226 10.42 15.61 -13.47
CA SER A 226 9.43 16.59 -13.04
C SER A 226 9.44 16.93 -11.56
N SER A 227 10.40 16.40 -10.79
CA SER A 227 10.40 16.47 -9.32
C SER A 227 11.72 17.00 -8.74
N ILE A 228 11.68 17.70 -7.63
CA ILE A 228 12.83 17.95 -6.75
C ILE A 228 12.81 16.88 -5.67
N ILE A 229 13.94 16.26 -5.40
CA ILE A 229 14.10 15.23 -4.36
C ILE A 229 15.15 15.69 -3.38
N LEU A 230 14.77 15.86 -2.11
CA LEU A 230 15.68 16.07 -1.00
C LEU A 230 15.88 14.74 -0.27
N ALA A 231 17.11 14.28 -0.15
CA ALA A 231 17.47 13.03 0.53
C ALA A 231 18.84 13.15 1.21
N ASN A 232 19.15 12.22 2.10
CA ASN A 232 20.51 12.14 2.64
C ASN A 232 21.53 11.85 1.52
N SER A 233 22.78 12.28 1.72
CA SER A 233 23.90 11.91 0.85
C SER A 233 24.13 10.40 0.77
N ASP A 234 23.81 9.69 1.87
CA ASP A 234 23.72 8.23 1.91
C ASP A 234 22.23 7.83 1.78
N PRO A 235 21.78 7.29 0.65
CA PRO A 235 20.37 6.99 0.40
C PRO A 235 19.82 5.86 1.28
N SER A 236 20.69 5.12 1.97
CA SER A 236 20.28 4.10 2.95
C SER A 236 19.83 4.68 4.29
N LYS A 237 20.07 5.97 4.53
CA LYS A 237 19.76 6.66 5.78
C LYS A 237 18.48 7.48 5.66
N ALA A 238 17.59 7.29 6.61
CA ALA A 238 16.39 8.10 6.75
C ALA A 238 16.72 9.54 7.15
N LEU A 239 15.83 10.46 6.83
CA LEU A 239 15.80 11.81 7.39
C LEU A 239 15.47 11.72 8.89
N GLU A 240 16.05 12.61 9.69
CA GLU A 240 15.87 12.59 11.14
C GLU A 240 14.46 13.08 11.52
N SER A 241 13.75 12.27 12.31
CA SER A 241 12.47 12.65 12.89
C SER A 241 12.63 13.82 13.87
N GLY A 242 11.72 14.77 13.81
CA GLY A 242 11.79 16.02 14.58
C GLY A 242 12.61 17.12 13.90
N ALA A 243 13.46 16.79 12.92
CA ALA A 243 14.30 17.77 12.24
C ALA A 243 13.51 18.56 11.17
N THR A 244 14.01 19.76 10.90
CA THR A 244 13.53 20.62 9.82
C THR A 244 14.52 20.61 8.67
N TYR A 245 14.00 20.60 7.45
CA TYR A 245 14.78 20.66 6.23
C TYR A 245 14.22 21.74 5.31
N TYR A 246 15.09 22.30 4.48
CA TYR A 246 14.71 23.33 3.53
C TYR A 246 15.07 22.87 2.12
N ILE A 247 14.12 22.98 1.21
CA ILE A 247 14.26 22.58 -0.18
C ILE A 247 14.38 23.84 -1.03
N VAL A 248 15.45 23.96 -1.76
CA VAL A 248 15.66 25.06 -2.69
C VAL A 248 14.75 24.88 -3.91
N VAL A 249 13.95 25.89 -4.20
CA VAL A 249 13.04 25.91 -5.33
C VAL A 249 13.22 27.19 -6.14
N PRO A 250 13.09 27.13 -7.47
CA PRO A 250 13.25 28.32 -8.30
C PRO A 250 12.04 29.26 -8.16
N TYR A 251 12.25 30.54 -8.40
CA TYR A 251 11.15 31.47 -8.69
C TYR A 251 10.33 30.96 -9.88
N ALA A 252 9.06 30.68 -9.68
CA ALA A 252 8.18 30.25 -10.75
C ALA A 252 6.70 30.44 -10.41
N LYS A 253 5.87 30.47 -11.48
CA LYS A 253 4.41 30.40 -11.36
C LYS A 253 3.98 28.97 -11.62
N PHE A 254 3.35 28.34 -10.65
CA PHE A 254 2.85 26.97 -10.72
C PHE A 254 1.32 26.95 -10.90
N ALA A 255 0.82 26.03 -11.71
CA ALA A 255 -0.62 25.72 -11.78
C ALA A 255 -1.09 24.91 -10.57
N GLY A 256 -0.17 24.35 -9.84
CA GLY A 256 -0.30 23.61 -8.58
C GLY A 256 1.02 22.98 -8.23
N PHE A 257 1.17 22.51 -7.00
CA PHE A 257 2.32 21.72 -6.59
C PHE A 257 1.94 20.68 -5.54
N LYS A 258 2.73 19.62 -5.44
CA LYS A 258 2.59 18.53 -4.49
C LYS A 258 3.91 18.34 -3.77
N VAL A 259 3.86 18.18 -2.46
CA VAL A 259 5.01 17.79 -1.64
C VAL A 259 4.68 16.48 -0.95
N ALA A 260 5.55 15.50 -1.08
CA ALA A 260 5.39 14.18 -0.48
C ALA A 260 6.61 13.79 0.34
N ILE A 261 6.41 13.09 1.45
CA ILE A 261 7.45 12.33 2.14
C ILE A 261 7.40 10.89 1.63
N CYS A 262 8.57 10.27 1.43
CA CYS A 262 8.68 8.95 0.82
C CYS A 262 9.50 8.00 1.70
N ASP A 263 9.22 6.69 1.55
CA ASP A 263 9.99 5.59 2.15
C ASP A 263 11.31 5.32 1.41
N ALA A 264 12.07 4.30 1.84
CA ALA A 264 13.34 3.89 1.22
C ALA A 264 13.20 3.41 -0.24
N ASN A 265 12.01 3.02 -0.66
CA ASN A 265 11.72 2.57 -2.03
C ASN A 265 11.14 3.69 -2.91
N GLY A 266 11.02 4.91 -2.37
CA GLY A 266 10.41 6.05 -3.06
C GLY A 266 8.88 6.05 -3.06
N ASN A 267 8.23 5.17 -2.32
CA ASN A 267 6.76 5.18 -2.18
C ASN A 267 6.32 6.34 -1.27
N GLU A 268 5.27 7.03 -1.68
CA GLU A 268 4.73 8.14 -0.90
C GLU A 268 4.07 7.65 0.40
N LEU A 269 4.53 8.17 1.53
CA LEU A 269 3.96 7.92 2.86
C LEU A 269 2.84 8.92 3.20
N LEU A 270 3.03 10.17 2.81
CA LEU A 270 2.07 11.26 2.94
C LEU A 270 2.37 12.30 1.88
N SER A 271 1.34 12.91 1.32
CA SER A 271 1.49 14.07 0.44
C SER A 271 0.50 15.18 0.78
N LYS A 272 0.93 16.43 0.54
CA LYS A 272 0.10 17.63 0.57
C LYS A 272 0.11 18.28 -0.80
N THR A 273 -1.05 18.63 -1.32
CA THR A 273 -1.21 19.19 -2.65
C THR A 273 -1.90 20.56 -2.59
N LYS A 274 -1.35 21.53 -3.31
CA LYS A 274 -2.01 22.79 -3.61
C LYS A 274 -2.42 22.78 -5.09
N ALA A 275 -3.71 22.63 -5.35
CA ALA A 275 -4.25 22.50 -6.70
C ALA A 275 -4.47 23.85 -7.42
N SER A 276 -4.37 24.98 -6.70
CA SER A 276 -4.58 26.31 -7.27
C SER A 276 -3.27 26.93 -7.73
N LYS A 277 -3.38 27.89 -8.68
CA LYS A 277 -2.22 28.69 -9.11
C LYS A 277 -1.50 29.30 -7.92
N PHE A 278 -0.18 29.19 -7.94
CA PHE A 278 0.70 29.66 -6.88
C PHE A 278 1.97 30.23 -7.49
N THR A 279 2.44 31.37 -6.95
CA THR A 279 3.73 31.96 -7.32
C THR A 279 4.71 31.75 -6.17
N ILE A 280 5.81 31.12 -6.46
CA ILE A 280 6.98 31.10 -5.56
C ILE A 280 7.78 32.38 -5.88
N GLU A 281 7.85 33.27 -4.91
CA GLU A 281 8.63 34.49 -5.00
C GLU A 281 10.04 34.24 -4.54
N ARG A 282 11.01 34.94 -5.14
CA ARG A 282 12.41 34.90 -4.73
C ARG A 282 12.55 35.33 -3.28
N ASN A 283 13.57 34.82 -2.65
CA ASN A 283 13.96 35.23 -1.31
C ASN A 283 12.85 35.04 -0.25
N LYS A 284 12.01 34.04 -0.41
CA LYS A 284 10.93 33.68 0.52
C LYS A 284 11.11 32.30 1.09
N VAL A 285 10.73 32.15 2.35
CA VAL A 285 10.60 30.82 2.98
C VAL A 285 9.12 30.51 3.10
N TYR A 286 8.70 29.40 2.51
CA TYR A 286 7.35 28.88 2.59
C TYR A 286 7.30 27.73 3.59
N ASP A 287 6.70 27.95 4.74
CA ASP A 287 6.55 26.92 5.78
C ASP A 287 5.38 25.98 5.42
N LEU A 288 5.69 24.73 5.12
CA LEU A 288 4.71 23.68 4.79
C LEU A 288 4.27 22.89 6.04
N GLY A 289 4.84 23.22 7.20
CA GLY A 289 4.55 22.58 8.47
C GLY A 289 5.16 21.19 8.60
N THR A 290 4.59 20.40 9.52
CA THR A 290 5.05 19.04 9.80
C THR A 290 4.44 18.05 8.83
N PHE A 291 5.27 17.14 8.32
CA PHE A 291 4.88 15.95 7.57
C PHE A 291 5.08 14.74 8.48
N GLU A 292 3.98 14.15 8.85
CA GLU A 292 3.93 13.01 9.77
C GLU A 292 3.23 11.86 9.09
N LYS A 293 3.92 10.74 8.98
CA LYS A 293 3.37 9.51 8.39
C LYS A 293 2.11 9.11 9.16
N PRO A 294 0.97 8.84 8.50
CA PRO A 294 -0.20 8.34 9.18
C PRO A 294 0.13 7.12 10.02
N ASN A 295 -0.43 7.02 11.22
CA ASN A 295 -0.31 5.83 12.03
C ASN A 295 -0.78 4.62 11.23
N GLU A 296 -0.01 3.54 11.30
CA GLU A 296 -0.40 2.30 10.67
C GLU A 296 -1.74 1.82 11.23
N SER A 297 -2.65 1.44 10.35
CA SER A 297 -3.97 0.90 10.70
C SER A 297 -4.25 -0.34 9.86
N VAL A 298 -4.63 -1.41 10.55
CA VAL A 298 -5.20 -2.62 9.96
C VAL A 298 -6.46 -2.95 10.77
N GLU A 299 -7.60 -2.90 10.12
CA GLU A 299 -8.90 -3.20 10.70
C GLU A 299 -9.54 -4.39 9.99
N ILE A 300 -10.24 -5.20 10.76
CA ILE A 300 -10.96 -6.39 10.30
C ILE A 300 -12.37 -6.38 10.88
N ASN A 301 -13.34 -6.86 10.13
CA ASN A 301 -14.74 -6.91 10.57
C ASN A 301 -15.13 -8.24 11.26
N ALA A 302 -14.16 -9.14 11.47
CA ALA A 302 -14.40 -10.41 12.17
C ALA A 302 -13.25 -10.70 13.15
N THR A 303 -13.58 -11.23 14.31
CA THR A 303 -12.63 -11.72 15.33
C THR A 303 -12.66 -13.24 15.47
N SER A 304 -13.70 -13.88 14.93
CA SER A 304 -13.85 -15.33 14.91
C SER A 304 -14.59 -15.80 13.66
N LEU A 305 -14.28 -17.00 13.20
CA LEU A 305 -14.98 -17.70 12.13
C LEU A 305 -15.30 -19.13 12.59
N SER A 306 -16.46 -19.63 12.17
CA SER A 306 -16.89 -20.99 12.50
C SER A 306 -17.24 -21.75 11.24
N PHE A 307 -16.84 -23.02 11.19
CA PHE A 307 -17.17 -23.93 10.10
C PHE A 307 -17.82 -25.20 10.64
N GLU A 308 -18.76 -25.75 9.90
CA GLU A 308 -19.27 -27.08 10.13
C GLU A 308 -18.20 -28.14 9.76
N ALA A 309 -18.41 -29.38 10.19
CA ALA A 309 -17.49 -30.46 9.90
C ALA A 309 -17.22 -30.65 8.39
N ALA A 310 -18.23 -30.45 7.56
CA ALA A 310 -18.11 -30.57 6.10
C ALA A 310 -17.14 -29.55 5.48
N GLY A 311 -16.79 -28.48 6.21
CA GLY A 311 -16.01 -27.38 5.67
C GLY A 311 -16.88 -26.33 4.98
N GLY A 312 -16.29 -25.64 4.00
CA GLY A 312 -16.98 -24.59 3.25
C GLY A 312 -16.18 -23.29 3.23
N SER A 313 -16.79 -22.23 2.72
CA SER A 313 -16.13 -20.91 2.58
C SER A 313 -16.91 -19.82 3.29
N THR A 314 -16.18 -18.88 3.86
CA THR A 314 -16.70 -17.64 4.42
C THR A 314 -15.71 -16.51 4.11
N SER A 315 -16.07 -15.26 4.39
CA SER A 315 -15.18 -14.13 4.12
C SER A 315 -15.20 -13.11 5.25
N PHE A 316 -14.11 -12.35 5.35
CA PHE A 316 -14.01 -11.15 6.17
C PHE A 316 -13.38 -10.02 5.35
N ASN A 317 -13.51 -8.77 5.81
CA ASN A 317 -12.95 -7.62 5.14
C ASN A 317 -11.73 -7.10 5.89
N VAL A 318 -10.70 -6.69 5.13
CA VAL A 318 -9.52 -5.98 5.62
C VAL A 318 -9.58 -4.54 5.12
N VAL A 319 -9.48 -3.58 6.03
CA VAL A 319 -9.28 -2.16 5.76
C VAL A 319 -7.91 -1.78 6.32
N ALA A 320 -7.03 -1.26 5.47
CA ALA A 320 -5.66 -0.94 5.89
C ALA A 320 -5.12 0.26 5.12
N ASN A 321 -4.29 1.07 5.78
CA ASN A 321 -3.55 2.16 5.12
C ASN A 321 -2.11 1.77 4.76
N VAL A 322 -1.77 0.49 4.87
CA VAL A 322 -0.47 -0.10 4.53
C VAL A 322 -0.66 -1.41 3.77
N ASN A 323 0.39 -1.92 3.15
CA ASN A 323 0.41 -3.27 2.60
C ASN A 323 0.26 -4.29 3.73
N TRP A 324 -0.48 -5.35 3.46
CA TRP A 324 -0.79 -6.37 4.45
C TRP A 324 -0.67 -7.79 3.89
N THR A 325 -0.48 -8.74 4.79
CA THR A 325 -0.45 -10.18 4.50
C THR A 325 -1.41 -10.91 5.42
N VAL A 326 -1.97 -12.03 4.96
CA VAL A 326 -2.80 -12.93 5.75
C VAL A 326 -2.21 -14.32 5.71
N THR A 327 -2.04 -14.92 6.88
CA THR A 327 -1.51 -16.27 7.05
C THR A 327 -2.38 -17.09 7.99
N SER A 328 -2.39 -18.40 7.82
CA SER A 328 -2.99 -19.36 8.76
C SER A 328 -1.91 -20.23 9.37
N ASN A 329 -2.09 -20.64 10.63
CA ASN A 329 -1.27 -21.64 11.28
C ASN A 329 -1.76 -23.10 11.04
N ALA A 330 -2.71 -23.29 10.11
CA ALA A 330 -3.32 -24.59 9.86
C ALA A 330 -3.48 -24.86 8.35
N ASP A 331 -3.02 -26.01 7.89
CA ASP A 331 -3.02 -26.43 6.50
C ASP A 331 -4.42 -26.74 5.95
N TRP A 332 -5.40 -26.93 6.82
CA TRP A 332 -6.80 -27.17 6.44
C TRP A 332 -7.57 -25.90 6.09
N LEU A 333 -6.94 -24.72 6.17
CA LEU A 333 -7.50 -23.43 5.75
C LEU A 333 -6.76 -22.92 4.50
N THR A 334 -7.52 -22.57 3.49
CA THR A 334 -7.02 -21.84 2.31
C THR A 334 -7.53 -20.42 2.36
N ILE A 335 -6.65 -19.44 2.08
CA ILE A 335 -6.95 -18.01 2.18
C ILE A 335 -6.66 -17.33 0.84
N SER A 336 -7.62 -16.54 0.36
CA SER A 336 -7.48 -15.79 -0.89
C SER A 336 -8.25 -14.46 -0.85
N PRO A 337 -7.61 -13.30 -1.17
CA PRO A 337 -6.17 -13.13 -1.38
C PRO A 337 -5.38 -13.25 -0.05
N SER A 338 -4.12 -13.69 -0.11
CA SER A 338 -3.22 -13.76 1.05
C SER A 338 -2.40 -12.49 1.27
N THR A 339 -2.46 -11.53 0.35
CA THR A 339 -1.77 -10.23 0.42
C THR A 339 -2.64 -9.14 -0.17
N GLY A 340 -2.39 -7.90 0.22
CA GLY A 340 -3.03 -6.73 -0.37
C GLY A 340 -2.25 -5.44 -0.08
N SER A 341 -2.57 -4.39 -0.84
CA SER A 341 -2.07 -3.03 -0.63
C SER A 341 -3.01 -2.24 0.29
N ALA A 342 -2.64 -1.00 0.60
CA ALA A 342 -3.52 -0.04 1.28
C ALA A 342 -4.89 0.03 0.58
N THR A 343 -5.97 -0.13 1.34
CA THR A 343 -7.33 -0.30 0.79
C THR A 343 -8.40 0.20 1.74
N THR A 344 -9.49 0.66 1.18
CA THR A 344 -10.72 1.00 1.92
C THR A 344 -11.60 -0.22 2.24
N GLY A 345 -11.26 -1.40 1.71
CA GLY A 345 -11.90 -2.67 2.01
C GLY A 345 -11.57 -3.72 0.96
N THR A 346 -10.96 -4.82 1.40
CA THR A 346 -10.71 -6.01 0.56
C THR A 346 -11.35 -7.21 1.24
N ALA A 347 -12.21 -7.92 0.51
CA ALA A 347 -12.78 -9.17 0.97
C ALA A 347 -11.73 -10.29 0.87
N VAL A 348 -11.51 -10.98 1.98
CA VAL A 348 -10.63 -12.16 2.08
C VAL A 348 -11.50 -13.38 2.31
N THR A 349 -11.46 -14.32 1.39
CA THR A 349 -12.18 -15.61 1.50
C THR A 349 -11.32 -16.62 2.24
N VAL A 350 -11.92 -17.28 3.20
CA VAL A 350 -11.35 -18.40 3.94
C VAL A 350 -12.15 -19.64 3.61
N THR A 351 -11.47 -20.68 3.11
CA THR A 351 -12.06 -21.98 2.80
C THR A 351 -11.47 -23.03 3.72
N ALA A 352 -12.34 -23.75 4.43
CA ALA A 352 -11.97 -24.86 5.28
C ALA A 352 -12.24 -26.19 4.56
N SER A 353 -11.25 -27.09 4.56
CA SER A 353 -11.46 -28.49 4.15
C SER A 353 -12.32 -29.24 5.17
N SER A 354 -12.90 -30.40 4.80
CA SER A 354 -13.68 -31.20 5.73
C SER A 354 -12.87 -31.66 6.94
N ASN A 355 -13.49 -31.61 8.12
CA ASN A 355 -12.94 -32.21 9.35
C ASN A 355 -13.46 -33.63 9.49
N THR A 356 -12.61 -34.61 9.26
CA THR A 356 -12.92 -36.05 9.45
C THR A 356 -12.53 -36.57 10.83
N SER A 357 -11.94 -35.74 11.66
CA SER A 357 -11.54 -36.09 13.03
C SER A 357 -12.74 -36.16 13.97
N THR A 358 -12.66 -36.97 14.99
CA THR A 358 -13.65 -37.07 16.09
C THR A 358 -13.66 -35.86 17.02
N SER A 359 -12.76 -34.89 16.80
CA SER A 359 -12.62 -33.70 17.64
C SER A 359 -12.83 -32.43 16.85
N THR A 360 -13.34 -31.38 17.50
CA THR A 360 -13.32 -30.02 17.02
C THR A 360 -11.87 -29.58 16.84
N ARG A 361 -11.56 -28.84 15.77
CA ARG A 361 -10.22 -28.28 15.53
C ARG A 361 -10.27 -26.77 15.48
N THR A 362 -9.18 -26.16 15.84
CA THR A 362 -9.05 -24.69 15.89
C THR A 362 -7.82 -24.25 15.12
N ALA A 363 -7.87 -23.02 14.65
CA ALA A 363 -6.76 -22.35 13.98
C ALA A 363 -6.78 -20.86 14.29
N THR A 364 -5.68 -20.20 13.96
CA THR A 364 -5.55 -18.74 14.02
C THR A 364 -5.16 -18.22 12.65
N ILE A 365 -5.91 -17.24 12.16
CA ILE A 365 -5.54 -16.44 11.00
C ILE A 365 -4.90 -15.16 11.52
N THR A 366 -3.73 -14.81 11.00
CA THR A 366 -3.01 -13.59 11.34
C THR A 366 -2.98 -12.66 10.14
N ILE A 367 -3.46 -11.44 10.33
CA ILE A 367 -3.40 -10.34 9.37
C ILE A 367 -2.32 -9.39 9.86
N LYS A 368 -1.26 -9.20 9.05
CA LYS A 368 -0.09 -8.42 9.43
C LYS A 368 0.14 -7.27 8.45
N GLY A 369 0.25 -6.04 8.97
CA GLY A 369 0.84 -4.91 8.31
C GLY A 369 2.38 -4.90 8.50
N SER A 370 3.02 -3.73 8.50
CA SER A 370 4.46 -3.62 8.75
C SER A 370 4.80 -3.76 10.24
N THR A 371 4.06 -3.08 11.11
CA THR A 371 4.30 -3.06 12.57
C THR A 371 3.12 -3.60 13.38
N ILE A 372 1.91 -3.62 12.82
CA ILE A 372 0.67 -4.02 13.47
C ILE A 372 0.19 -5.38 12.99
N SER A 373 -0.43 -6.15 13.88
CA SER A 373 -1.08 -7.41 13.50
C SER A 373 -2.45 -7.55 14.19
N LYS A 374 -3.35 -8.26 13.51
CA LYS A 374 -4.67 -8.68 14.01
C LYS A 374 -4.82 -10.17 13.84
N THR A 375 -5.65 -10.78 14.67
CA THR A 375 -5.90 -12.21 14.61
C THR A 375 -7.39 -12.52 14.55
N ILE A 376 -7.72 -13.62 13.88
CA ILE A 376 -9.05 -14.21 13.84
C ILE A 376 -8.93 -15.63 14.34
N SER A 377 -9.74 -15.99 15.35
CA SER A 377 -9.86 -17.36 15.82
C SER A 377 -10.79 -18.15 14.90
N VAL A 378 -10.36 -19.32 14.47
CA VAL A 378 -11.17 -20.20 13.62
C VAL A 378 -11.47 -21.48 14.37
N THR A 379 -12.73 -21.89 14.35
CA THR A 379 -13.19 -23.14 14.94
C THR A 379 -13.92 -23.95 13.88
N GLN A 380 -13.60 -25.22 13.76
CA GLN A 380 -14.36 -26.14 12.92
C GLN A 380 -14.88 -27.31 13.75
N ALA A 381 -16.18 -27.53 13.66
CA ALA A 381 -16.85 -28.59 14.38
C ALA A 381 -16.34 -29.99 13.98
N LYS A 382 -16.43 -30.94 14.89
CA LYS A 382 -16.30 -32.36 14.57
C LYS A 382 -17.54 -32.85 13.80
N PRO A 383 -17.43 -33.91 13.01
CA PRO A 383 -18.60 -34.58 12.42
C PRO A 383 -19.60 -34.96 13.52
N LYS A 384 -20.88 -34.75 13.26
CA LYS A 384 -21.94 -35.28 14.11
C LYS A 384 -21.99 -36.77 13.97
N THR A 385 -21.99 -37.47 15.08
CA THR A 385 -22.13 -38.93 15.16
C THR A 385 -23.42 -39.30 15.86
N PHE A 386 -23.96 -40.46 15.51
CA PHE A 386 -25.25 -40.89 16.01
C PHE A 386 -25.17 -42.35 16.49
N ASN A 387 -25.81 -42.63 17.59
CA ASN A 387 -25.96 -43.98 18.13
C ASN A 387 -27.35 -44.51 17.87
N ARG A 388 -27.43 -45.81 17.55
CA ARG A 388 -28.67 -46.51 17.39
C ARG A 388 -29.35 -46.67 18.76
N VAL A 389 -30.64 -46.29 18.82
CA VAL A 389 -31.44 -46.39 20.04
C VAL A 389 -32.30 -47.63 20.00
N LYS A 390 -33.17 -47.76 19.02
CA LYS A 390 -34.03 -48.91 18.86
C LYS A 390 -34.38 -49.14 17.40
N GLN A 391 -34.71 -50.40 17.05
CA GLN A 391 -35.33 -50.77 15.79
C GLN A 391 -36.84 -50.55 15.89
N LEU A 392 -37.43 -49.97 14.85
CA LEU A 392 -38.89 -49.91 14.74
C LEU A 392 -39.45 -51.29 14.40
N ASP A 393 -40.49 -51.69 15.11
CA ASP A 393 -41.18 -52.96 14.92
C ASP A 393 -42.38 -52.85 13.96
N LYS A 394 -42.92 -51.64 13.79
CA LYS A 394 -44.05 -51.33 12.92
C LYS A 394 -43.86 -50.05 12.16
N ALA A 395 -44.34 -49.98 10.92
CA ALA A 395 -44.30 -48.78 10.09
C ALA A 395 -45.02 -47.57 10.73
N GLU A 396 -46.10 -47.78 11.47
CA GLU A 396 -46.84 -46.74 12.16
C GLU A 396 -46.05 -46.02 13.27
N ASN A 397 -44.99 -46.69 13.81
CA ASN A 397 -44.16 -46.17 14.88
C ASN A 397 -43.12 -45.13 14.43
N ILE A 398 -42.98 -44.92 13.10
CA ILE A 398 -42.11 -43.85 12.59
C ILE A 398 -42.76 -42.48 12.86
N GLN A 399 -41.98 -41.56 13.39
CA GLN A 399 -42.46 -40.24 13.78
C GLN A 399 -41.75 -39.14 12.96
N GLY A 400 -42.45 -38.04 12.71
CA GLY A 400 -41.84 -36.85 12.07
C GLY A 400 -40.83 -36.18 12.95
N GLY A 401 -39.77 -35.64 12.36
CA GLY A 401 -38.72 -34.87 13.08
C GLY A 401 -37.73 -35.70 13.89
N VAL A 402 -37.87 -37.05 13.89
CA VAL A 402 -36.93 -37.96 14.56
C VAL A 402 -35.88 -38.43 13.54
N TYR A 403 -34.66 -38.70 14.04
CA TYR A 403 -33.55 -39.17 13.24
C TYR A 403 -33.59 -40.68 13.06
N TYR A 404 -33.46 -41.17 11.84
CA TYR A 404 -33.49 -42.57 11.49
C TYR A 404 -32.32 -42.97 10.60
N ILE A 405 -31.83 -44.20 10.79
CA ILE A 405 -31.05 -44.94 9.80
C ILE A 405 -31.89 -46.04 9.19
N ILE A 406 -31.60 -46.38 7.93
CA ILE A 406 -32.29 -47.39 7.18
C ILE A 406 -31.25 -48.46 6.81
N ARG A 407 -31.46 -49.70 7.21
CA ARG A 407 -30.55 -50.82 6.97
C ARG A 407 -31.21 -51.92 6.13
N LEU A 408 -30.42 -52.54 5.28
CA LEU A 408 -30.90 -53.73 4.56
C LEU A 408 -30.95 -54.90 5.56
N TYR A 409 -32.13 -55.45 5.81
CA TYR A 409 -32.38 -56.38 6.91
C TYR A 409 -31.52 -57.65 6.87
N ASN A 410 -31.38 -58.25 5.67
CA ASN A 410 -30.70 -59.51 5.49
C ASN A 410 -29.16 -59.39 5.34
N SER A 411 -28.63 -58.24 5.11
CA SER A 411 -27.19 -58.02 5.04
C SER A 411 -26.56 -57.92 6.43
N GLY A 412 -27.35 -57.55 7.44
CA GLY A 412 -26.90 -57.38 8.82
C GLY A 412 -26.12 -56.10 9.09
N THR A 413 -25.44 -55.54 8.11
CA THR A 413 -24.50 -54.41 8.27
C THR A 413 -24.73 -53.26 7.33
N ASP A 414 -25.24 -53.46 6.12
CA ASP A 414 -25.38 -52.42 5.10
C ASP A 414 -26.43 -51.38 5.48
N VAL A 415 -26.06 -50.12 5.37
CA VAL A 415 -26.90 -48.95 5.66
C VAL A 415 -27.09 -48.11 4.41
N LEU A 416 -28.26 -47.50 4.32
CA LEU A 416 -28.54 -46.48 3.31
C LEU A 416 -27.73 -45.25 3.59
N THR A 417 -26.99 -44.78 2.61
CA THR A 417 -26.02 -43.72 2.73
C THR A 417 -26.22 -42.72 1.60
N VAL A 418 -25.97 -41.44 1.89
CA VAL A 418 -25.90 -40.37 0.89
C VAL A 418 -24.46 -40.15 0.50
N SER A 419 -24.13 -40.39 -0.75
CA SER A 419 -22.81 -40.13 -1.35
C SER A 419 -22.99 -39.44 -2.69
N ASN A 420 -22.32 -38.28 -2.89
CA ASN A 420 -22.42 -37.50 -4.14
C ASN A 420 -23.85 -37.23 -4.62
N ASP A 421 -24.73 -36.82 -3.70
CA ASP A 421 -26.19 -36.61 -3.96
C ASP A 421 -26.94 -37.84 -4.48
N LYS A 422 -26.44 -39.06 -4.25
CA LYS A 422 -27.09 -40.32 -4.59
C LYS A 422 -27.22 -41.20 -3.35
N LEU A 423 -28.19 -42.10 -3.40
CA LEU A 423 -28.33 -43.14 -2.41
C LEU A 423 -27.52 -44.38 -2.80
N GLU A 424 -26.79 -44.90 -1.86
CA GLU A 424 -26.04 -46.17 -2.00
C GLU A 424 -26.10 -46.96 -0.70
N LEU A 425 -25.67 -48.21 -0.73
CA LEU A 425 -25.45 -49.00 0.47
C LEU A 425 -23.98 -48.93 0.87
N THR A 426 -23.74 -48.76 2.15
CA THR A 426 -22.38 -48.82 2.71
C THR A 426 -22.33 -49.84 3.84
N ASP A 427 -21.25 -50.61 3.88
CA ASP A 427 -21.02 -51.56 4.97
C ASP A 427 -20.67 -50.80 6.28
N ASN A 428 -21.42 -51.10 7.33
CA ASN A 428 -21.16 -50.62 8.67
C ASN A 428 -20.92 -51.80 9.63
N SER A 429 -20.19 -52.81 9.18
CA SER A 429 -19.85 -54.00 9.95
C SER A 429 -19.03 -53.73 11.20
N SER A 430 -18.27 -52.63 11.24
CA SER A 430 -17.46 -52.19 12.39
C SER A 430 -18.30 -51.77 13.61
N GLY A 431 -19.63 -51.63 13.45
CA GLY A 431 -20.49 -51.10 14.53
C GLY A 431 -20.19 -49.65 14.91
N ALA A 432 -19.44 -48.96 14.05
CA ALA A 432 -19.06 -47.55 14.26
C ALA A 432 -20.30 -46.65 14.35
N ASN A 433 -20.14 -45.51 14.95
CA ASN A 433 -21.16 -44.49 15.00
C ASN A 433 -21.60 -44.08 13.59
N TYR A 434 -22.88 -43.92 13.41
CA TYR A 434 -23.43 -43.40 12.17
C TYR A 434 -23.11 -41.91 12.05
N THR A 435 -22.91 -41.46 10.83
CA THR A 435 -22.66 -40.07 10.50
C THR A 435 -23.88 -39.41 9.85
N GLU A 436 -23.84 -38.13 9.60
CA GLU A 436 -24.93 -37.43 8.89
C GLU A 436 -25.24 -38.02 7.50
N ASP A 437 -24.29 -38.74 6.89
CA ASP A 437 -24.46 -39.41 5.59
C ASP A 437 -25.48 -40.55 5.63
N ASN A 438 -25.64 -41.18 6.80
CA ASN A 438 -26.51 -42.32 6.99
C ASN A 438 -27.85 -41.95 7.61
N VAL A 439 -28.02 -40.69 8.09
CA VAL A 439 -29.16 -40.29 8.90
C VAL A 439 -30.20 -39.54 8.07
N PHE A 440 -31.42 -39.94 8.23
CA PHE A 440 -32.58 -39.36 7.57
C PHE A 440 -33.62 -38.88 8.59
N ILE A 441 -34.33 -37.83 8.25
CA ILE A 441 -35.50 -37.34 8.96
C ILE A 441 -36.74 -37.79 8.18
N PHE A 442 -37.70 -38.44 8.85
CA PHE A 442 -38.97 -38.77 8.22
C PHE A 442 -39.93 -37.58 8.31
N VAL A 443 -40.51 -37.22 7.18
CA VAL A 443 -41.51 -36.17 7.07
C VAL A 443 -42.85 -36.81 6.67
N PRO A 444 -43.81 -36.98 7.60
CA PRO A 444 -45.08 -37.62 7.27
C PRO A 444 -45.85 -36.84 6.20
N THR A 445 -46.47 -37.56 5.29
CA THR A 445 -47.41 -37.02 4.29
C THR A 445 -48.70 -37.80 4.40
N GLY A 446 -49.82 -37.22 4.06
CA GLY A 446 -51.17 -37.80 4.02
C GLY A 446 -51.36 -39.31 4.12
N SER A 447 -52.34 -39.86 3.45
CA SER A 447 -52.64 -41.28 3.53
C SER A 447 -51.65 -42.15 2.77
N ALA A 448 -51.24 -43.26 3.36
CA ALA A 448 -50.45 -44.27 2.72
C ALA A 448 -51.30 -45.01 1.64
N SER A 449 -50.71 -45.12 0.45
CA SER A 449 -51.32 -45.91 -0.63
C SER A 449 -50.29 -46.93 -1.12
N GLY A 450 -50.59 -48.20 -0.88
CA GLY A 450 -49.68 -49.32 -1.17
C GLY A 450 -50.43 -50.63 -1.36
N PRO A 451 -49.79 -51.80 -1.28
CA PRO A 451 -50.41 -53.11 -1.46
C PRO A 451 -51.42 -53.39 -0.34
N ALA A 452 -52.69 -53.32 -0.65
CA ALA A 452 -53.78 -53.11 0.31
C ALA A 452 -54.16 -54.33 1.14
N SER A 453 -53.78 -55.56 0.83
CA SER A 453 -54.45 -56.76 1.40
C SER A 453 -53.67 -57.45 2.53
N ASN A 454 -52.38 -57.26 2.69
CA ASN A 454 -51.55 -58.07 3.59
C ASN A 454 -50.76 -57.32 4.65
N TYR A 455 -50.90 -56.00 4.71
CA TYR A 455 -50.14 -55.18 5.66
C TYR A 455 -51.09 -54.55 6.70
N LYS A 456 -50.75 -54.71 7.96
CA LYS A 456 -51.57 -54.23 9.08
C LYS A 456 -51.13 -52.85 9.59
N SER A 457 -49.96 -52.39 9.16
CA SER A 457 -49.45 -51.07 9.52
C SER A 457 -48.76 -50.44 8.30
N MET A 458 -49.23 -49.26 7.92
CA MET A 458 -48.68 -48.48 6.83
C MET A 458 -48.53 -47.01 7.21
N LYS A 459 -47.45 -46.38 6.76
CA LYS A 459 -47.18 -44.96 6.96
C LYS A 459 -46.63 -44.34 5.67
N ALA A 460 -47.20 -43.24 5.24
CA ALA A 460 -46.64 -42.48 4.11
C ALA A 460 -45.79 -41.30 4.56
N GLY A 461 -44.73 -41.06 3.86
CA GLY A 461 -43.85 -39.92 4.14
C GLY A 461 -42.68 -39.82 3.17
N ARG A 462 -41.87 -38.83 3.43
CA ARG A 462 -40.65 -38.49 2.70
C ARG A 462 -39.47 -38.64 3.62
N PHE A 463 -38.31 -38.99 3.07
CA PHE A 463 -37.04 -38.98 3.81
C PHE A 463 -36.20 -37.80 3.35
N GLN A 464 -35.76 -37.03 4.32
CA GLN A 464 -34.85 -35.89 4.14
C GLN A 464 -33.47 -36.27 4.71
N SER A 465 -32.44 -36.15 3.89
CA SER A 465 -31.06 -36.36 4.33
C SER A 465 -30.67 -35.32 5.40
N LEU A 466 -30.13 -35.78 6.50
CA LEU A 466 -29.63 -34.86 7.56
C LEU A 466 -28.42 -34.06 7.09
N LYS A 467 -27.54 -34.68 6.27
CA LYS A 467 -26.34 -34.07 5.74
C LYS A 467 -26.63 -32.88 4.81
N THR A 468 -27.56 -33.04 3.89
CA THR A 468 -27.77 -32.07 2.81
C THR A 468 -29.03 -31.24 2.98
N GLY A 469 -29.97 -31.70 3.82
CA GLY A 469 -31.30 -31.12 3.93
C GLY A 469 -32.21 -31.42 2.75
N LYS A 470 -31.73 -32.12 1.70
CA LYS A 470 -32.49 -32.49 0.52
C LYS A 470 -33.31 -33.76 0.74
N TYR A 471 -34.38 -33.91 -0.01
CA TYR A 471 -35.24 -35.08 0.03
C TYR A 471 -34.79 -36.15 -0.99
N ILE A 472 -35.10 -37.41 -0.70
CA ILE A 472 -34.91 -38.48 -1.68
C ILE A 472 -35.85 -38.25 -2.86
N SER A 473 -35.29 -38.26 -4.08
CA SER A 473 -36.02 -38.04 -5.33
C SER A 473 -36.61 -39.32 -5.88
N VAL A 474 -37.45 -39.20 -6.92
CA VAL A 474 -38.12 -40.34 -7.59
C VAL A 474 -37.15 -41.31 -8.26
N ASP A 475 -35.96 -40.87 -8.61
CA ASP A 475 -34.86 -41.63 -9.20
C ASP A 475 -33.80 -42.09 -8.18
N LEU A 476 -34.09 -41.95 -6.87
CA LEU A 476 -33.24 -42.33 -5.75
C LEU A 476 -31.95 -41.50 -5.63
N GLY A 477 -31.92 -40.31 -6.23
CA GLY A 477 -30.96 -39.26 -5.91
C GLY A 477 -31.46 -38.34 -4.79
N LEU A 478 -30.85 -37.18 -4.63
CA LEU A 478 -31.31 -36.13 -3.71
C LEU A 478 -31.79 -34.90 -4.45
N THR A 479 -32.90 -34.32 -3.98
CA THR A 479 -33.51 -33.13 -4.60
C THR A 479 -34.12 -32.20 -3.57
N ASP A 480 -34.09 -30.91 -3.86
CA ASP A 480 -34.89 -29.85 -3.22
C ASP A 480 -36.12 -29.46 -4.04
N GLN A 481 -36.23 -29.99 -5.27
CA GLN A 481 -37.37 -29.76 -6.17
C GLN A 481 -38.59 -30.56 -5.73
N VAL A 482 -39.61 -29.90 -5.20
CA VAL A 482 -40.82 -30.53 -4.63
C VAL A 482 -41.49 -31.50 -5.59
N SER A 483 -41.50 -31.22 -6.90
CA SER A 483 -42.09 -32.10 -7.94
C SER A 483 -41.33 -33.40 -8.13
N GLN A 484 -40.08 -33.48 -7.74
CA GLN A 484 -39.21 -34.65 -7.89
C GLN A 484 -39.07 -35.45 -6.59
N VAL A 485 -39.62 -34.98 -5.47
CA VAL A 485 -39.51 -35.67 -4.19
C VAL A 485 -40.34 -36.97 -4.19
N GLN A 486 -39.67 -38.08 -3.84
CA GLN A 486 -40.33 -39.35 -3.68
C GLN A 486 -41.13 -39.43 -2.38
N THR A 487 -42.41 -39.76 -2.45
CA THR A 487 -43.18 -40.20 -1.29
C THR A 487 -43.14 -41.72 -1.19
N PHE A 488 -42.76 -42.20 -0.02
CA PHE A 488 -42.65 -43.61 0.31
C PHE A 488 -43.89 -44.09 1.05
N CYS A 489 -44.28 -45.32 0.85
CA CYS A 489 -45.20 -46.06 1.69
C CYS A 489 -44.39 -47.13 2.46
N LEU A 490 -44.27 -46.93 3.76
CA LEU A 490 -43.68 -47.92 4.67
C LEU A 490 -44.78 -48.89 5.09
N ALA A 491 -44.53 -50.17 4.93
CA ALA A 491 -45.50 -51.21 5.26
C ALA A 491 -44.84 -52.34 6.06
N SER A 492 -45.45 -52.75 7.13
CA SER A 492 -44.96 -53.86 7.96
C SER A 492 -46.01 -54.94 8.07
N ASN A 493 -45.55 -56.18 7.89
CA ASN A 493 -46.33 -57.39 8.14
C ASN A 493 -45.94 -57.95 9.52
N TRP A 494 -46.92 -58.15 10.42
CA TRP A 494 -46.64 -58.41 11.83
C TRP A 494 -47.26 -59.74 12.33
N ASP A 495 -47.33 -60.74 11.49
CA ASP A 495 -47.82 -62.04 11.91
C ASP A 495 -46.82 -62.84 12.82
N SER A 496 -45.68 -62.27 13.13
CA SER A 496 -44.81 -62.83 14.17
C SER A 496 -44.06 -61.73 14.93
N ASP A 497 -44.04 -61.77 16.23
CA ASP A 497 -43.31 -60.86 17.14
C ASP A 497 -41.81 -60.85 16.94
N THR A 498 -41.31 -61.68 16.03
CA THR A 498 -39.89 -61.87 15.76
C THR A 498 -39.40 -61.15 14.50
N LYS A 499 -40.26 -60.67 13.63
CA LYS A 499 -39.86 -60.01 12.36
C LYS A 499 -40.07 -58.51 12.44
N LYS A 500 -39.01 -57.74 12.56
CA LYS A 500 -38.99 -56.28 12.59
C LYS A 500 -38.57 -55.63 11.27
N ASP A 501 -38.94 -56.28 10.14
CA ASP A 501 -38.64 -55.77 8.82
C ASP A 501 -39.77 -54.90 8.27
N ILE A 502 -39.40 -53.87 7.51
CA ILE A 502 -40.31 -52.95 6.86
C ILE A 502 -40.06 -52.99 5.37
N ASP A 503 -41.14 -53.18 4.61
CA ASP A 503 -41.13 -53.00 3.17
C ASP A 503 -41.28 -51.52 2.85
N ILE A 504 -40.45 -51.00 1.96
CA ILE A 504 -40.49 -49.60 1.52
C ILE A 504 -40.98 -49.59 0.06
N TYR A 505 -42.17 -49.06 -0.14
CA TYR A 505 -42.81 -48.96 -1.46
C TYR A 505 -42.74 -47.52 -1.99
N LYS A 506 -42.75 -47.43 -3.31
CA LYS A 506 -43.13 -46.19 -3.98
C LYS A 506 -44.62 -45.94 -3.70
N ASN A 507 -44.98 -44.83 -3.03
CA ASN A 507 -46.38 -44.58 -2.68
C ASN A 507 -47.29 -44.56 -3.92
N GLY A 508 -48.45 -45.15 -3.82
CA GLY A 508 -49.36 -45.31 -4.93
C GLY A 508 -49.12 -46.53 -5.84
N THR A 509 -48.16 -47.40 -5.50
CA THR A 509 -47.91 -48.65 -6.24
C THR A 509 -48.11 -49.86 -5.34
N SER A 510 -48.53 -50.97 -5.91
CA SER A 510 -48.78 -52.22 -5.17
C SER A 510 -47.54 -53.12 -5.05
N ASN A 511 -46.56 -52.99 -5.93
CA ASN A 511 -45.43 -53.93 -6.02
C ASN A 511 -44.08 -53.27 -6.28
N ASN A 512 -43.99 -51.97 -6.47
CA ASN A 512 -42.71 -51.32 -6.71
C ASN A 512 -42.04 -50.97 -5.37
N ARG A 513 -41.02 -51.77 -5.00
CA ARG A 513 -40.35 -51.73 -3.71
C ARG A 513 -38.93 -51.20 -3.87
N LEU A 514 -38.43 -50.60 -2.80
CA LEU A 514 -37.01 -50.25 -2.66
C LEU A 514 -36.21 -51.52 -2.41
N HIS A 515 -35.23 -51.79 -3.24
CA HIS A 515 -34.29 -52.92 -3.14
C HIS A 515 -32.89 -52.38 -2.92
N GLY A 516 -32.09 -53.15 -2.21
CA GLY A 516 -30.66 -52.89 -2.02
C GLY A 516 -29.83 -54.10 -2.47
N ASN A 517 -28.82 -53.87 -3.27
CA ASN A 517 -27.85 -54.88 -3.65
C ASN A 517 -26.54 -54.62 -2.92
N LYS A 518 -26.21 -55.50 -1.97
CA LYS A 518 -25.01 -55.37 -1.12
C LYS A 518 -23.71 -55.55 -1.92
N ASP A 519 -23.70 -56.37 -2.94
CA ASP A 519 -22.50 -56.70 -3.71
C ASP A 519 -22.12 -55.57 -4.68
N SER A 520 -23.11 -54.85 -5.21
CA SER A 520 -22.91 -53.68 -6.06
C SER A 520 -23.06 -52.36 -5.33
N HIS A 521 -23.39 -52.36 -4.05
CA HIS A 521 -23.65 -51.17 -3.20
C HIS A 521 -24.75 -50.26 -3.77
N THR A 522 -25.69 -50.79 -4.55
CA THR A 522 -26.72 -50.01 -5.24
C THR A 522 -28.09 -50.15 -4.58
N VAL A 523 -28.90 -49.10 -4.76
CA VAL A 523 -30.31 -49.05 -4.37
C VAL A 523 -31.15 -48.81 -5.63
N TYR A 524 -32.24 -49.56 -5.78
CA TYR A 524 -33.08 -49.49 -6.99
C TYR A 524 -34.52 -49.85 -6.69
N TRP A 525 -35.43 -49.45 -7.60
CA TRP A 525 -36.80 -49.87 -7.57
C TRP A 525 -36.99 -51.18 -8.31
N SER A 526 -37.75 -52.11 -7.73
CA SER A 526 -38.05 -53.39 -8.37
C SER A 526 -39.41 -53.91 -7.98
N THR A 527 -40.00 -54.68 -8.87
CA THR A 527 -41.21 -55.46 -8.64
C THR A 527 -40.93 -56.90 -8.25
N SER A 528 -39.69 -57.32 -8.19
CA SER A 528 -39.26 -58.66 -7.79
C SER A 528 -39.68 -58.98 -6.35
N ASP A 529 -40.01 -60.21 -6.08
CA ASP A 529 -40.33 -60.71 -4.73
C ASP A 529 -39.13 -61.33 -4.00
N ASP A 530 -37.92 -61.00 -4.42
CA ASP A 530 -36.71 -61.45 -3.74
C ASP A 530 -36.66 -60.89 -2.29
N ASN A 531 -36.83 -61.77 -1.33
CA ASN A 531 -36.85 -61.42 0.09
C ASN A 531 -35.48 -61.03 0.66
N THR A 532 -34.40 -61.27 -0.08
CA THR A 532 -33.05 -60.95 0.40
C THR A 532 -32.65 -59.47 0.18
N THR A 533 -33.31 -58.82 -0.78
CA THR A 533 -32.93 -57.46 -1.20
C THR A 533 -33.98 -56.39 -0.89
N LYS A 534 -35.18 -56.73 -0.41
CA LYS A 534 -36.31 -55.82 -0.22
C LYS A 534 -36.69 -55.50 1.23
N LYS A 535 -36.10 -56.16 2.18
CA LYS A 535 -36.42 -56.03 3.59
C LYS A 535 -35.50 -55.01 4.28
N TRP A 536 -36.11 -54.05 4.93
CA TRP A 536 -35.38 -52.94 5.58
C TRP A 536 -35.65 -52.92 7.06
N GLY A 537 -34.63 -52.63 7.86
CA GLY A 537 -34.73 -52.25 9.26
C GLY A 537 -34.61 -50.73 9.40
N ILE A 538 -35.57 -50.10 10.03
CA ILE A 538 -35.53 -48.68 10.34
C ILE A 538 -35.21 -48.55 11.83
N TYR A 539 -34.18 -47.77 12.15
CA TYR A 539 -33.72 -47.60 13.52
C TYR A 539 -33.71 -46.13 13.91
N GLU A 540 -34.32 -45.85 15.02
CA GLU A 540 -34.18 -44.53 15.66
C GLU A 540 -32.75 -44.35 16.15
N VAL A 541 -32.18 -43.16 15.94
CA VAL A 541 -30.84 -42.79 16.38
C VAL A 541 -30.89 -41.49 17.15
N LYS A 542 -29.88 -41.30 18.04
CA LYS A 542 -29.64 -40.04 18.76
C LYS A 542 -28.23 -39.55 18.46
N GLN A 543 -28.09 -38.26 18.37
CA GLN A 543 -26.79 -37.60 18.25
C GLN A 543 -26.00 -37.77 19.54
N ASN A 544 -24.70 -38.03 19.38
CA ASN A 544 -23.73 -38.15 20.49
C ASN A 544 -23.26 -36.80 20.98
#